data_5a776f8cec5799495d7ab037b935dfbe
#
_entry.id   5a776f8cec5799495d7ab037b935dfbe
#
_cell.length_a   1.000
_cell.length_b   1.000
_cell.length_c   1.000
_cell.angle_alpha   90.00
_cell.angle_beta   90.00
_cell.angle_gamma   90.00
#
_symmetry.space_group_name_H-M   'P 1'
#
loop_
_entity.id
_entity.type
_entity.pdbx_description
1 polymer ?
#
loop_
_entity_poly.entity_id
_entity_poly.type
_entity_poly.pdbx_seq_one_letter_code
_entity_poly.pdbx_strand_id
1 'polypeptide(L)'
;MFGVAVASSSPTVAARCAFANAGIGAVATQNITDPSKGPRVLNLLKSQADALEAIETLQDSSDFIEYRQILVVDREGGTAIHSGKHTLGTWGEAATKNAAAAGNLLADKSVPRTMINAFEETENSDLHLTDRLMIAMRAGNDAGSEEGPIHSAGIKIVDDMPWPIVDLRVDWTDDCPIDALDALWARYKPQRDDYVTRALDPTSAPSYGLPGDT
;
A
#
# COMPACT_ATOMS: atom_id res chain seq x y z
N MET A 1 -11.46 -6.81 -1.41
CA MET A 1 -10.08 -6.43 -1.78
C MET A 1 -9.42 -5.65 -0.67
N PHE A 2 -8.09 -5.83 -0.50
CA PHE A 2 -7.24 -4.97 0.33
C PHE A 2 -6.05 -4.49 -0.47
N GLY A 3 -5.52 -3.31 -0.14
CA GLY A 3 -4.42 -2.73 -0.88
C GLY A 3 -3.48 -1.88 -0.03
N VAL A 4 -2.24 -1.81 -0.46
CA VAL A 4 -1.21 -0.91 0.08
C VAL A 4 -0.53 -0.21 -1.07
N ALA A 5 -0.37 1.11 -0.97
CA ALA A 5 0.45 1.89 -1.88
C ALA A 5 1.49 2.67 -1.08
N VAL A 6 2.71 2.74 -1.58
CA VAL A 6 3.84 3.39 -0.92
C VAL A 6 4.72 4.12 -1.94
N ALA A 7 5.32 5.23 -1.53
CA ALA A 7 6.38 5.92 -2.28
C ALA A 7 7.45 6.45 -1.32
N SER A 8 8.67 6.60 -1.78
CA SER A 8 9.79 7.07 -0.95
C SER A 8 10.96 7.58 -1.78
N SER A 9 11.76 8.47 -1.19
CA SER A 9 13.11 8.81 -1.64
C SER A 9 14.11 7.63 -1.53
N SER A 10 13.80 6.62 -0.71
CA SER A 10 14.64 5.43 -0.56
C SER A 10 14.39 4.41 -1.68
N PRO A 11 15.39 3.64 -2.15
CA PRO A 11 15.18 2.60 -3.15
C PRO A 11 14.29 1.46 -2.64
N THR A 12 13.55 0.81 -3.54
CA THR A 12 12.82 -0.45 -3.32
C THR A 12 11.83 -0.43 -2.15
N VAL A 13 11.14 0.71 -1.90
CA VAL A 13 10.26 0.88 -0.73
C VAL A 13 9.20 -0.22 -0.61
N ALA A 14 8.59 -0.63 -1.71
CA ALA A 14 7.52 -1.64 -1.71
C ALA A 14 7.99 -3.03 -1.27
N ALA A 15 9.30 -3.33 -1.41
CA ALA A 15 9.85 -4.62 -1.01
C ALA A 15 9.80 -4.86 0.50
N ARG A 16 9.77 -3.78 1.30
CA ARG A 16 9.88 -3.87 2.76
C ARG A 16 8.76 -3.18 3.53
N CYS A 17 7.89 -2.41 2.86
CA CYS A 17 6.90 -1.58 3.54
C CYS A 17 5.45 -2.05 3.32
N ALA A 18 5.15 -2.78 2.24
CA ALA A 18 3.79 -3.07 1.79
C ALA A 18 3.39 -4.54 2.01
N PHE A 19 2.38 -4.78 2.85
CA PHE A 19 1.90 -6.11 3.21
C PHE A 19 0.37 -6.15 3.14
N ALA A 20 -0.19 -7.21 2.53
CA ALA A 20 -1.63 -7.45 2.50
C ALA A 20 -1.91 -8.94 2.38
N ASN A 21 -3.01 -9.39 2.99
CA ASN A 21 -3.52 -10.75 2.87
C ASN A 21 -5.01 -10.72 2.55
N ALA A 22 -5.42 -11.55 1.59
CA ALA A 22 -6.81 -11.71 1.19
C ALA A 22 -7.71 -12.10 2.38
N GLY A 23 -8.85 -11.43 2.52
CA GLY A 23 -9.81 -11.65 3.60
C GLY A 23 -9.33 -11.25 5.00
N ILE A 24 -8.13 -10.70 5.16
CA ILE A 24 -7.52 -10.36 6.45
C ILE A 24 -7.35 -8.85 6.62
N GLY A 25 -6.62 -8.19 5.71
CA GLY A 25 -6.34 -6.78 5.82
C GLY A 25 -5.08 -6.34 5.09
N ALA A 26 -4.69 -5.08 5.32
CA ALA A 26 -3.53 -4.45 4.73
C ALA A 26 -2.70 -3.69 5.79
N VAL A 27 -1.39 -3.70 5.64
CA VAL A 27 -0.44 -3.10 6.57
C VAL A 27 0.68 -2.40 5.82
N ALA A 28 0.96 -1.15 6.17
CA ALA A 28 2.21 -0.51 5.82
C ALA A 28 3.10 -0.36 7.08
N THR A 29 4.38 -0.63 6.96
CA THR A 29 5.39 -0.37 8.01
C THR A 29 6.52 0.44 7.42
N GLN A 30 6.84 1.58 8.02
CA GLN A 30 7.75 2.57 7.45
C GLN A 30 8.50 3.36 8.53
N ASN A 31 9.13 4.46 8.15
CA ASN A 31 10.11 5.26 8.89
C ASN A 31 11.45 4.52 8.99
N ILE A 32 11.96 4.22 10.16
CA ILE A 32 13.07 3.26 10.30
C ILE A 32 12.44 1.86 10.19
N THR A 33 12.35 1.33 8.99
CA THR A 33 11.49 0.19 8.69
C THR A 33 11.97 -1.11 9.33
N ASP A 34 11.04 -1.82 9.98
CA ASP A 34 11.20 -3.22 10.36
C ASP A 34 10.17 -4.07 9.58
N PRO A 35 10.58 -4.75 8.51
CA PRO A 35 9.66 -5.51 7.66
C PRO A 35 8.93 -6.65 8.39
N SER A 36 9.47 -7.12 9.52
CA SER A 36 8.85 -8.19 10.31
C SER A 36 7.50 -7.79 10.91
N LYS A 37 7.27 -6.48 11.09
CA LYS A 37 6.04 -5.95 11.68
C LYS A 37 4.82 -6.18 10.79
N GLY A 38 4.96 -6.08 9.47
CA GLY A 38 3.88 -6.31 8.52
C GLY A 38 3.25 -7.71 8.66
N PRO A 39 4.00 -8.80 8.46
CA PRO A 39 3.48 -10.16 8.66
C PRO A 39 2.97 -10.41 10.08
N ARG A 40 3.60 -9.83 11.11
CA ARG A 40 3.17 -9.96 12.50
C ARG A 40 1.79 -9.38 12.72
N VAL A 41 1.52 -8.15 12.25
CA VAL A 41 0.21 -7.52 12.33
C VAL A 41 -0.83 -8.34 11.56
N LEU A 42 -0.53 -8.77 10.32
CA LEU A 42 -1.45 -9.61 9.56
C LEU A 42 -1.79 -10.93 10.28
N ASN A 43 -0.86 -11.52 11.02
CA ASN A 43 -1.13 -12.70 11.86
C ASN A 43 -2.05 -12.37 13.05
N LEU A 44 -1.92 -11.21 13.69
CA LEU A 44 -2.84 -10.75 14.74
C LEU A 44 -4.26 -10.58 14.18
N LEU A 45 -4.41 -9.87 13.04
CA LEU A 45 -5.69 -9.72 12.36
C LEU A 45 -6.30 -11.08 11.97
N LYS A 46 -5.48 -12.03 11.50
CA LYS A 46 -5.92 -13.40 11.20
C LYS A 46 -6.43 -14.12 12.45
N SER A 47 -5.85 -13.82 13.62
CA SER A 47 -6.26 -14.35 14.93
C SER A 47 -7.42 -13.58 15.56
N GLN A 48 -8.17 -12.81 14.77
CA GLN A 48 -9.38 -12.07 15.12
C GLN A 48 -9.17 -10.77 15.92
N ALA A 49 -7.94 -10.29 16.09
CA ALA A 49 -7.72 -8.94 16.55
C ALA A 49 -8.26 -7.92 15.53
N ASP A 50 -8.83 -6.82 15.99
CA ASP A 50 -9.11 -5.67 15.14
C ASP A 50 -7.83 -4.82 14.91
N ALA A 51 -7.94 -3.75 14.11
CA ALA A 51 -6.80 -2.91 13.76
C ALA A 51 -6.17 -2.25 15.00
N LEU A 52 -6.98 -1.80 15.95
CA LEU A 52 -6.51 -1.14 17.17
C LEU A 52 -5.80 -2.13 18.09
N GLU A 53 -6.44 -3.27 18.39
CA GLU A 53 -5.85 -4.35 19.20
C GLU A 53 -4.53 -4.86 18.62
N ALA A 54 -4.43 -4.95 17.29
CA ALA A 54 -3.21 -5.36 16.61
C ALA A 54 -2.06 -4.35 16.82
N ILE A 55 -2.34 -3.05 16.75
CA ILE A 55 -1.36 -1.98 17.01
C ILE A 55 -0.97 -1.96 18.50
N GLU A 56 -1.92 -2.02 19.43
CA GLU A 56 -1.65 -2.06 20.88
C GLU A 56 -0.77 -3.26 21.25
N THR A 57 -1.12 -4.45 20.74
CA THR A 57 -0.30 -5.66 20.94
C THR A 57 1.12 -5.50 20.41
N LEU A 58 1.26 -4.83 19.26
CA LEU A 58 2.57 -4.59 18.67
C LEU A 58 3.39 -3.60 19.50
N GLN A 59 2.75 -2.54 20.02
CA GLN A 59 3.38 -1.54 20.89
C GLN A 59 3.93 -2.19 22.18
N ASP A 60 3.11 -3.01 22.83
CA ASP A 60 3.46 -3.65 24.10
C ASP A 60 4.58 -4.70 23.98
N SER A 61 4.76 -5.27 22.80
CA SER A 61 5.61 -6.45 22.58
C SER A 61 6.74 -6.25 21.57
N SER A 62 7.03 -5.01 21.18
CA SER A 62 8.07 -4.74 20.19
C SER A 62 9.13 -3.78 20.70
N ASP A 63 10.38 -4.20 20.63
CA ASP A 63 11.50 -3.30 20.83
C ASP A 63 11.55 -2.22 19.74
N PHE A 64 12.00 -1.03 20.12
CA PHE A 64 12.18 0.11 19.22
C PHE A 64 10.91 0.53 18.45
N ILE A 65 9.72 0.25 18.98
CA ILE A 65 8.45 0.61 18.33
C ILE A 65 8.35 2.12 18.08
N GLU A 66 8.93 2.93 18.95
CA GLU A 66 8.98 4.39 18.86
C GLU A 66 9.75 4.95 17.65
N TYR A 67 10.45 4.07 16.91
CA TYR A 67 11.11 4.40 15.65
C TYR A 67 10.29 4.00 14.42
N ARG A 68 9.09 3.45 14.61
CA ARG A 68 8.27 2.90 13.51
C ARG A 68 7.06 3.79 13.26
N GLN A 69 6.60 3.75 12.01
CA GLN A 69 5.30 4.28 11.63
C GLN A 69 4.55 3.14 10.94
N ILE A 70 3.39 2.73 11.48
CA ILE A 70 2.67 1.53 11.06
C ILE A 70 1.20 1.87 10.87
N LEU A 71 0.65 1.49 9.72
CA LEU A 71 -0.73 1.69 9.35
C LEU A 71 -1.40 0.34 9.16
N VAL A 72 -2.63 0.21 9.62
CA VAL A 72 -3.42 -1.02 9.54
C VAL A 72 -4.81 -0.72 9.04
N VAL A 73 -5.31 -1.57 8.14
CA VAL A 73 -6.74 -1.67 7.79
C VAL A 73 -7.14 -3.14 7.97
N ASP A 74 -8.13 -3.42 8.81
CA ASP A 74 -8.64 -4.76 9.05
C ASP A 74 -9.79 -5.15 8.11
N ARG A 75 -10.31 -6.37 8.28
CA ARG A 75 -11.38 -6.93 7.43
C ARG A 75 -12.71 -6.20 7.50
N GLU A 76 -13.01 -5.52 8.60
CA GLU A 76 -14.24 -4.76 8.83
C GLU A 76 -14.09 -3.28 8.41
N GLY A 77 -12.91 -2.92 7.89
CA GLY A 77 -12.56 -1.54 7.52
C GLY A 77 -12.17 -0.68 8.72
N GLY A 78 -11.94 -1.30 9.88
CA GLY A 78 -11.31 -0.65 11.03
C GLY A 78 -9.88 -0.24 10.68
N THR A 79 -9.46 0.93 11.18
CA THR A 79 -8.13 1.49 10.90
C THR A 79 -7.42 1.86 12.18
N ALA A 80 -6.11 1.64 12.21
CA ALA A 80 -5.26 2.12 13.30
C ALA A 80 -3.89 2.56 12.74
N ILE A 81 -3.31 3.59 13.36
CA ILE A 81 -2.00 4.11 13.00
C ILE A 81 -1.16 4.24 14.27
N HIS A 82 0.10 3.84 14.19
CA HIS A 82 1.13 4.14 15.16
C HIS A 82 2.20 4.98 14.50
N SER A 83 2.42 6.20 14.99
CA SER A 83 3.57 7.04 14.65
C SER A 83 4.40 7.23 15.90
N GLY A 84 5.54 6.55 15.97
CA GLY A 84 6.43 6.61 17.12
C GLY A 84 7.07 8.00 17.29
N LYS A 85 7.49 8.34 18.50
CA LYS A 85 8.06 9.67 18.83
C LYS A 85 9.37 10.00 18.11
N HIS A 86 10.03 9.00 17.50
CA HIS A 86 11.22 9.15 16.66
C HIS A 86 10.89 9.08 15.16
N THR A 87 9.65 9.37 14.78
CA THR A 87 9.28 9.54 13.36
C THR A 87 10.03 10.75 12.79
N LEU A 88 10.70 10.55 11.64
CA LEU A 88 11.66 11.50 11.08
C LEU A 88 11.00 12.70 10.42
N GLY A 89 11.60 13.87 10.60
CA GLY A 89 11.24 15.12 9.92
C GLY A 89 9.81 15.58 10.21
N THR A 90 9.22 16.28 9.26
CA THR A 90 7.78 16.55 9.28
C THR A 90 7.03 15.28 9.01
N TRP A 91 6.11 14.91 9.88
CA TRP A 91 5.28 13.73 9.72
C TRP A 91 3.80 14.04 9.92
N GLY A 92 2.95 13.22 9.38
CA GLY A 92 1.51 13.33 9.50
C GLY A 92 0.82 11.99 9.32
N GLU A 93 -0.45 11.95 9.75
CA GLU A 93 -1.32 10.79 9.60
C GLU A 93 -2.77 11.22 9.42
N ALA A 94 -3.52 10.41 8.74
CA ALA A 94 -4.96 10.57 8.55
C ALA A 94 -5.60 9.21 8.35
N ALA A 95 -6.79 9.03 8.92
CA ALA A 95 -7.56 7.82 8.74
C ALA A 95 -9.05 8.13 8.59
N THR A 96 -9.73 7.22 7.95
CA THR A 96 -11.18 7.13 7.82
C THR A 96 -11.56 5.65 7.88
N LYS A 97 -12.84 5.33 7.85
CA LYS A 97 -13.24 3.94 7.65
C LYS A 97 -12.70 3.44 6.30
N ASN A 98 -12.10 2.26 6.28
CA ASN A 98 -11.52 1.59 5.12
C ASN A 98 -10.20 2.17 4.58
N ALA A 99 -9.67 3.27 5.10
CA ALA A 99 -8.42 3.84 4.62
C ALA A 99 -7.60 4.52 5.71
N ALA A 100 -6.28 4.33 5.66
CA ALA A 100 -5.30 5.02 6.49
C ALA A 100 -4.13 5.49 5.64
N ALA A 101 -3.63 6.69 5.90
CA ALA A 101 -2.46 7.27 5.26
C ALA A 101 -1.55 7.88 6.32
N ALA A 102 -0.25 7.72 6.16
CA ALA A 102 0.76 8.39 6.97
C ALA A 102 2.05 8.59 6.17
N GLY A 103 2.84 9.55 6.58
CA GLY A 103 4.15 9.79 6.01
C GLY A 103 5.11 10.43 7.00
N ASN A 104 6.37 10.30 6.70
CA ASN A 104 7.50 10.91 7.41
C ASN A 104 8.38 11.66 6.39
N LEU A 105 9.25 12.57 6.85
CA LEU A 105 10.04 13.45 5.99
C LEU A 105 9.18 14.23 4.98
N LEU A 106 7.95 14.55 5.32
CA LEU A 106 6.99 15.20 4.43
C LEU A 106 7.33 16.68 4.22
N ALA A 107 7.00 17.21 3.04
CA ALA A 107 7.01 18.63 2.77
C ALA A 107 5.97 19.38 3.63
N ASP A 108 4.80 18.76 3.87
CA ASP A 108 3.75 19.29 4.75
C ASP A 108 2.99 18.13 5.44
N LYS A 109 2.65 18.36 6.73
CA LYS A 109 1.91 17.37 7.54
C LYS A 109 0.50 17.06 7.04
N SER A 110 -0.06 17.89 6.15
CA SER A 110 -1.39 17.69 5.56
C SER A 110 -1.41 16.68 4.41
N VAL A 111 -0.25 16.27 3.89
CA VAL A 111 -0.14 15.32 2.76
C VAL A 111 -1.00 14.06 3.00
N PRO A 112 -0.96 13.35 4.15
CA PRO A 112 -1.80 12.17 4.37
C PRO A 112 -3.30 12.48 4.35
N ARG A 113 -3.71 13.65 4.87
CA ARG A 113 -5.12 14.07 4.81
C ARG A 113 -5.58 14.30 3.38
N THR A 114 -4.75 14.91 2.55
CA THR A 114 -5.03 15.11 1.12
C THR A 114 -5.20 13.77 0.41
N MET A 115 -4.35 12.78 0.72
CA MET A 115 -4.48 11.43 0.18
C MET A 115 -5.81 10.77 0.57
N ILE A 116 -6.21 10.87 1.86
CA ILE A 116 -7.48 10.30 2.34
C ILE A 116 -8.66 10.98 1.65
N ASN A 117 -8.68 12.30 1.55
CA ASN A 117 -9.78 13.02 0.89
C ASN A 117 -9.93 12.57 -0.58
N ALA A 118 -8.83 12.49 -1.34
CA ALA A 118 -8.86 12.02 -2.71
C ALA A 118 -9.32 10.55 -2.84
N PHE A 119 -8.99 9.70 -1.87
CA PHE A 119 -9.49 8.32 -1.82
C PHE A 119 -10.99 8.26 -1.54
N GLU A 120 -11.50 9.04 -0.59
CA GLU A 120 -12.93 9.11 -0.22
C GLU A 120 -13.79 9.64 -1.39
N GLU A 121 -13.29 10.61 -2.17
CA GLU A 121 -13.98 11.12 -3.37
C GLU A 121 -14.28 10.04 -4.41
N THR A 122 -13.55 8.93 -4.37
CA THR A 122 -13.75 7.78 -5.26
C THR A 122 -14.62 6.66 -4.67
N GLU A 123 -15.18 6.82 -3.46
CA GLU A 123 -15.85 5.73 -2.73
C GLU A 123 -17.02 5.10 -3.50
N ASN A 124 -17.81 5.92 -4.20
CA ASN A 124 -18.98 5.46 -4.95
C ASN A 124 -18.70 5.29 -6.46
N SER A 125 -17.44 5.14 -6.86
CA SER A 125 -17.05 4.92 -8.25
C SER A 125 -16.93 3.43 -8.57
N ASP A 126 -17.02 3.09 -9.86
CA ASP A 126 -16.74 1.74 -10.38
C ASP A 126 -15.22 1.49 -10.57
N LEU A 127 -14.37 2.36 -10.02
CA LEU A 127 -12.93 2.24 -10.16
C LEU A 127 -12.38 1.03 -9.37
N HIS A 128 -11.43 0.34 -9.97
CA HIS A 128 -10.68 -0.69 -9.26
C HIS A 128 -9.88 -0.09 -8.10
N LEU A 129 -9.66 -0.84 -7.01
CA LEU A 129 -8.93 -0.34 -5.84
C LEU A 129 -7.53 0.21 -6.20
N THR A 130 -6.87 -0.36 -7.21
CA THR A 130 -5.59 0.18 -7.72
C THR A 130 -5.75 1.61 -8.26
N ASP A 131 -6.78 1.87 -9.06
CA ASP A 131 -7.03 3.22 -9.60
C ASP A 131 -7.27 4.22 -8.47
N ARG A 132 -8.06 3.84 -7.46
CA ARG A 132 -8.36 4.66 -6.29
C ARG A 132 -7.11 4.98 -5.46
N LEU A 133 -6.25 4.00 -5.24
CA LEU A 133 -4.99 4.19 -4.54
C LEU A 133 -4.00 5.04 -5.37
N MET A 134 -3.98 4.89 -6.70
CA MET A 134 -3.17 5.75 -7.57
C MET A 134 -3.64 7.21 -7.54
N ILE A 135 -4.95 7.47 -7.48
CA ILE A 135 -5.51 8.82 -7.29
C ILE A 135 -5.03 9.41 -5.97
N ALA A 136 -5.10 8.65 -4.87
CA ALA A 136 -4.59 9.08 -3.57
C ALA A 136 -3.08 9.37 -3.60
N MET A 137 -2.28 8.50 -4.24
CA MET A 137 -0.83 8.68 -4.39
C MET A 137 -0.49 9.97 -5.18
N ARG A 138 -1.21 10.26 -6.27
CA ARG A 138 -1.04 11.50 -7.04
C ARG A 138 -1.39 12.73 -6.19
N ALA A 139 -2.51 12.69 -5.48
CA ALA A 139 -2.92 13.78 -4.59
C ALA A 139 -1.86 14.05 -3.51
N GLY A 140 -1.25 13.02 -2.94
CA GLY A 140 -0.14 13.15 -2.00
C GLY A 140 1.12 13.74 -2.64
N ASN A 141 1.43 13.34 -3.86
CA ASN A 141 2.55 13.90 -4.63
C ASN A 141 2.35 15.39 -4.94
N ASP A 142 1.16 15.75 -5.39
CA ASP A 142 0.79 17.13 -5.72
C ASP A 142 0.76 18.05 -4.48
N ALA A 143 0.49 17.46 -3.31
CA ALA A 143 0.55 18.13 -2.01
C ALA A 143 1.98 18.31 -1.47
N GLY A 144 3.00 17.85 -2.20
CA GLY A 144 4.41 18.05 -1.89
C GLY A 144 5.18 16.77 -1.51
N SER A 145 4.51 15.65 -1.27
CA SER A 145 5.18 14.36 -0.97
C SER A 145 6.19 14.42 0.19
N GLU A 146 7.36 13.78 0.07
CA GLU A 146 8.52 13.98 0.94
C GLU A 146 9.20 15.33 0.63
N GLU A 147 9.94 15.87 1.58
CA GLU A 147 10.79 17.07 1.40
C GLU A 147 12.02 16.70 0.54
N GLY A 148 11.79 16.54 -0.75
CA GLY A 148 12.80 16.12 -1.72
C GLY A 148 12.24 15.13 -2.73
N PRO A 149 13.04 14.72 -3.71
CA PRO A 149 12.58 13.81 -4.74
C PRO A 149 12.30 12.42 -4.15
N ILE A 150 11.18 11.84 -4.54
CA ILE A 150 10.91 10.42 -4.34
C ILE A 150 11.48 9.63 -5.53
N HIS A 151 11.96 8.41 -5.29
CA HIS A 151 12.65 7.59 -6.29
C HIS A 151 12.06 6.19 -6.46
N SER A 152 11.26 5.73 -5.51
CA SER A 152 10.60 4.43 -5.60
C SER A 152 9.14 4.51 -5.22
N ALA A 153 8.32 3.64 -5.81
CA ALA A 153 6.91 3.50 -5.47
C ALA A 153 6.45 2.06 -5.71
N GLY A 154 5.34 1.68 -5.10
CA GLY A 154 4.72 0.41 -5.39
C GLY A 154 3.31 0.31 -4.86
N ILE A 155 2.58 -0.63 -5.42
CA ILE A 155 1.19 -0.93 -5.07
C ILE A 155 0.98 -2.44 -5.04
N LYS A 156 0.33 -2.91 -3.99
CA LYS A 156 -0.03 -4.30 -3.80
C LYS A 156 -1.52 -4.42 -3.51
N ILE A 157 -2.22 -5.25 -4.28
CA ILE A 157 -3.65 -5.54 -4.09
C ILE A 157 -3.83 -7.05 -3.94
N VAL A 158 -4.59 -7.43 -2.94
CA VAL A 158 -5.06 -8.80 -2.71
C VAL A 158 -6.59 -8.85 -2.78
N ASP A 159 -7.11 -9.96 -3.26
CA ASP A 159 -8.55 -10.24 -3.32
C ASP A 159 -8.82 -11.63 -2.75
N ASP A 160 -9.49 -12.51 -3.48
CA ASP A 160 -9.82 -13.86 -3.04
C ASP A 160 -8.68 -14.87 -3.18
N MET A 161 -7.64 -14.50 -3.96
CA MET A 161 -6.51 -15.40 -4.23
C MET A 161 -5.48 -15.38 -3.10
N PRO A 162 -4.77 -16.50 -2.84
CA PRO A 162 -3.69 -16.56 -1.85
C PRO A 162 -2.41 -15.82 -2.27
N TRP A 163 -2.44 -15.13 -3.41
CA TRP A 163 -1.37 -14.25 -3.92
C TRP A 163 -1.94 -12.89 -4.30
N PRO A 164 -1.11 -11.83 -4.38
CA PRO A 164 -1.53 -10.53 -4.86
C PRO A 164 -1.99 -10.58 -6.33
N ILE A 165 -3.17 -10.02 -6.61
CA ILE A 165 -3.64 -9.83 -8.00
C ILE A 165 -2.99 -8.63 -8.69
N VAL A 166 -2.42 -7.72 -7.90
CA VAL A 166 -1.56 -6.62 -8.35
C VAL A 166 -0.38 -6.53 -7.37
N ASP A 167 0.84 -6.59 -7.88
CA ASP A 167 2.08 -6.30 -7.15
C ASP A 167 3.04 -5.60 -8.12
N LEU A 168 2.89 -4.28 -8.23
CA LEU A 168 3.63 -3.44 -9.17
C LEU A 168 4.61 -2.57 -8.41
N ARG A 169 5.84 -2.44 -8.92
CA ARG A 169 6.93 -1.76 -8.25
C ARG A 169 7.79 -0.99 -9.22
N VAL A 170 8.14 0.21 -8.82
CA VAL A 170 9.23 0.99 -9.38
C VAL A 170 10.30 1.06 -8.29
N ASP A 171 11.34 0.27 -8.43
CA ASP A 171 12.35 0.09 -7.39
C ASP A 171 13.34 1.26 -7.32
N TRP A 172 13.56 1.96 -8.46
CA TRP A 172 14.30 3.21 -8.56
C TRP A 172 14.03 3.91 -9.90
N THR A 173 13.86 5.22 -9.85
CA THR A 173 13.92 6.10 -11.02
C THR A 173 14.39 7.50 -10.60
N ASP A 174 15.03 8.23 -11.50
CA ASP A 174 15.35 9.65 -11.32
C ASP A 174 14.19 10.57 -11.76
N ASP A 175 13.19 10.01 -12.46
CA ASP A 175 11.92 10.66 -12.77
C ASP A 175 10.88 10.40 -11.66
N CYS A 176 9.64 10.86 -11.84
CA CYS A 176 8.55 10.61 -10.88
C CYS A 176 8.18 9.12 -10.82
N PRO A 177 8.40 8.41 -9.69
CA PRO A 177 8.09 6.99 -9.58
C PRO A 177 6.58 6.71 -9.58
N ILE A 178 5.74 7.69 -9.23
CA ILE A 178 4.28 7.55 -9.26
C ILE A 178 3.80 7.54 -10.71
N ASP A 179 4.36 8.38 -11.59
CA ASP A 179 4.03 8.37 -13.01
C ASP A 179 4.51 7.08 -13.69
N ALA A 180 5.69 6.60 -13.33
CA ALA A 180 6.22 5.32 -13.80
C ALA A 180 5.34 4.14 -13.33
N LEU A 181 4.87 4.16 -12.08
CA LEU A 181 3.96 3.15 -11.53
C LEU A 181 2.60 3.16 -12.23
N ASP A 182 2.07 4.35 -12.55
CA ASP A 182 0.82 4.50 -13.28
C ASP A 182 0.92 3.98 -14.73
N ALA A 183 2.02 4.28 -15.40
CA ALA A 183 2.28 3.73 -16.73
C ALA A 183 2.38 2.18 -16.68
N LEU A 184 2.96 1.62 -15.63
CA LEU A 184 3.03 0.19 -15.41
C LEU A 184 1.64 -0.42 -15.14
N TRP A 185 0.81 0.27 -14.33
CA TRP A 185 -0.58 -0.13 -14.10
C TRP A 185 -1.41 -0.09 -15.38
N ALA A 186 -1.32 0.96 -16.16
CA ALA A 186 -2.03 1.08 -17.44
C ALA A 186 -1.71 -0.08 -18.40
N ARG A 187 -0.48 -0.59 -18.35
CA ARG A 187 -0.04 -1.76 -19.14
C ARG A 187 -0.55 -3.08 -18.56
N TYR A 188 -0.54 -3.23 -17.24
CA TYR A 188 -0.91 -4.46 -16.55
C TYR A 188 -2.44 -4.65 -16.44
N LYS A 189 -3.18 -3.57 -16.20
CA LYS A 189 -4.63 -3.55 -15.95
C LYS A 189 -5.45 -4.40 -16.95
N PRO A 190 -5.23 -4.32 -18.28
CA PRO A 190 -5.98 -5.12 -19.24
C PRO A 190 -5.74 -6.63 -19.16
N GLN A 191 -4.62 -7.04 -18.57
CA GLN A 191 -4.16 -8.45 -18.52
C GLN A 191 -4.35 -9.09 -17.14
N ARG A 192 -4.72 -8.29 -16.12
CA ARG A 192 -4.79 -8.73 -14.72
C ARG A 192 -5.64 -9.99 -14.52
N ASP A 193 -6.86 -9.99 -15.06
CA ASP A 193 -7.80 -11.09 -14.88
C ASP A 193 -7.36 -12.33 -15.67
N ASP A 194 -6.73 -12.12 -16.81
CA ASP A 194 -6.14 -13.21 -17.61
C ASP A 194 -5.04 -13.94 -16.84
N TYR A 195 -4.21 -13.21 -16.07
CA TYR A 195 -3.19 -13.85 -15.23
C TYR A 195 -3.79 -14.69 -14.11
N VAL A 196 -4.89 -14.24 -13.50
CA VAL A 196 -5.64 -15.03 -12.51
C VAL A 196 -6.22 -16.29 -13.16
N THR A 197 -6.86 -16.13 -14.32
CA THR A 197 -7.43 -17.25 -15.08
C THR A 197 -6.35 -18.27 -15.47
N ARG A 198 -5.20 -17.81 -15.97
CA ARG A 198 -4.07 -18.72 -16.32
C ARG A 198 -3.55 -19.51 -15.12
N ALA A 199 -3.55 -18.91 -13.95
CA ALA A 199 -3.11 -19.60 -12.74
C ALA A 199 -4.10 -20.65 -12.25
N LEU A 200 -5.40 -20.42 -12.43
CA LEU A 200 -6.47 -21.33 -11.96
C LEU A 200 -6.86 -22.38 -12.99
N ASP A 201 -6.99 -21.98 -14.24
CA ASP A 201 -7.35 -22.85 -15.36
C ASP A 201 -6.68 -22.35 -16.66
N PRO A 202 -5.46 -22.83 -16.96
CA PRO A 202 -4.74 -22.38 -18.15
C PRO A 202 -5.43 -22.80 -19.46
N THR A 203 -6.37 -23.76 -19.43
CA THR A 203 -7.06 -24.23 -20.63
C THR A 203 -8.17 -23.28 -21.08
N SER A 204 -8.69 -22.45 -20.18
CA SER A 204 -9.72 -21.45 -20.47
C SER A 204 -9.14 -20.02 -20.64
N ALA A 205 -7.85 -19.86 -20.41
CA ALA A 205 -7.20 -18.55 -20.46
C ALA A 205 -6.96 -18.10 -21.93
N PRO A 206 -7.07 -16.80 -22.21
CA PRO A 206 -6.70 -16.28 -23.52
C PRO A 206 -5.19 -16.41 -23.79
N SER A 207 -4.84 -16.54 -25.07
CA SER A 207 -3.45 -16.49 -25.54
C SER A 207 -2.77 -15.18 -25.09
N TYR A 208 -1.46 -15.24 -24.85
CA TYR A 208 -0.65 -14.04 -24.60
C TYR A 208 -0.53 -13.12 -25.83
N GLY A 209 -0.78 -13.66 -27.04
CA GLY A 209 -0.61 -12.93 -28.29
C GLY A 209 0.86 -12.58 -28.60
N LEU A 210 1.82 -13.32 -28.05
CA LEU A 210 3.25 -13.12 -28.23
C LEU A 210 3.85 -14.19 -29.16
N PRO A 211 4.99 -13.90 -29.83
CA PRO A 211 5.71 -14.92 -30.59
C PRO A 211 6.04 -16.16 -29.76
N GLY A 212 5.64 -17.34 -30.25
CA GLY A 212 5.82 -18.61 -29.54
C GLY A 212 4.64 -19.06 -28.68
N ASP A 213 3.63 -18.25 -28.54
CA ASP A 213 2.36 -18.57 -27.89
C ASP A 213 1.39 -19.15 -28.94
N THR A 214 1.44 -20.46 -29.14
CA THR A 214 0.67 -21.21 -30.17
C THR A 214 -0.21 -22.28 -29.52
#